data_53f674727b534a9b8274a5c5a12c32a2
#
_entry.id   53f674727b534a9b8274a5c5a12c32a2
#
_cell.length_a   1.000
_cell.length_b   1.000
_cell.length_c   1.000
_cell.angle_alpha   90.00
_cell.angle_beta   90.00
_cell.angle_gamma   90.00
#
_symmetry.space_group_name_H-M   'P 1'
#
loop_
_entity.id
_entity.type
_entity.pdbx_description
1 polymer ?
#
loop_
_entity_poly.entity_id
_entity_poly.type
_entity_poly.pdbx_seq_one_letter_code
_entity_poly.pdbx_strand_id
1 'polypeptide(L)'
;MKAKSHHKNFSIPTYDLPSKDKGHSESLFDIMDIKTLREKYKDYSGEPHKHNYHSIFWLTRASGDVILDAKQFNCENNTLLIIQPGQVANPQENWETDGWVLSVSCMFSLNGQEQLSAQIFNTLNSASMIHITEANEVRLMTEVFRELDMEANVKSGFAHNALKDFLLYELLICVCREIIKANAAQELANSSRDSVFAQFQRLVLRHYKDMHSVSEYAKMIGAPIRALSAATEEKVHCSPLKYLHGQISTEAKRELLYTPRSIKEIAFGLGFAEVSHFIKFFKRQTGETPLQFRKRHKVYFDDN
;
A
#
# COMPACT_ATOMS: atom_id res chain seq x y z
N MET A 1 -15.73 43.31 21.41
CA MET A 1 -14.83 42.17 21.62
C MET A 1 -15.00 41.20 20.47
N LYS A 2 -14.05 41.14 19.52
CA LYS A 2 -14.09 40.18 18.37
C LYS A 2 -13.41 38.91 18.81
N ALA A 3 -14.16 37.81 18.86
CA ALA A 3 -13.60 36.47 19.08
C ALA A 3 -12.72 36.07 17.88
N LYS A 4 -11.42 35.92 18.10
CA LYS A 4 -10.50 35.31 17.14
C LYS A 4 -10.76 33.81 17.17
N SER A 5 -11.38 33.28 16.09
CA SER A 5 -11.44 31.84 15.85
C SER A 5 -10.03 31.36 15.50
N HIS A 6 -9.41 30.64 16.42
CA HIS A 6 -8.21 29.88 16.13
C HIS A 6 -8.64 28.61 15.36
N HIS A 7 -8.60 28.65 14.06
CA HIS A 7 -8.55 27.42 13.27
C HIS A 7 -7.18 26.78 13.55
N LYS A 8 -7.13 25.83 14.48
CA LYS A 8 -6.05 24.86 14.54
C LYS A 8 -6.12 24.05 13.24
N ASN A 9 -5.12 24.20 12.36
CA ASN A 9 -4.92 23.27 11.25
C ASN A 9 -4.65 21.90 11.86
N PHE A 10 -5.65 21.04 11.91
CA PHE A 10 -5.50 19.64 12.26
C PHE A 10 -4.83 18.94 11.06
N SER A 11 -3.52 18.79 11.10
CA SER A 11 -2.82 17.92 10.16
C SER A 11 -2.74 16.52 10.79
N ILE A 12 -3.22 15.51 10.07
CA ILE A 12 -3.07 14.10 10.47
C ILE A 12 -1.58 13.77 10.45
N PRO A 13 -0.98 13.29 11.56
CA PRO A 13 0.43 12.96 11.62
C PRO A 13 0.79 11.86 10.64
N THR A 14 1.97 11.95 10.03
CA THR A 14 2.52 10.93 9.14
C THR A 14 3.78 10.37 9.78
N TYR A 15 3.87 9.06 9.89
CA TYR A 15 5.01 8.36 10.45
C TYR A 15 5.87 7.74 9.36
N ASP A 16 7.18 7.91 9.51
CA ASP A 16 8.20 7.29 8.68
C ASP A 16 8.59 5.92 9.24
N LEU A 17 9.16 5.06 8.39
CA LEU A 17 9.68 3.78 8.84
C LEU A 17 10.73 4.02 9.93
N PRO A 18 10.67 3.32 11.08
CA PRO A 18 11.63 3.52 12.15
C PRO A 18 13.06 3.24 11.67
N SER A 19 13.93 4.25 11.66
CA SER A 19 15.36 4.04 11.42
C SER A 19 15.99 3.45 12.68
N LYS A 20 16.48 2.22 12.59
CA LYS A 20 17.33 1.64 13.63
C LYS A 20 18.69 2.33 13.54
N ASP A 21 18.94 3.24 14.49
CA ASP A 21 20.21 3.94 14.76
C ASP A 21 20.78 4.89 13.67
N LYS A 22 21.13 6.09 14.14
CA LYS A 22 21.91 7.09 13.39
C LYS A 22 23.29 6.53 13.07
N GLY A 23 23.46 5.82 11.95
CA GLY A 23 24.79 5.39 11.52
C GLY A 23 24.86 4.15 10.62
N HIS A 24 23.77 3.42 10.39
CA HIS A 24 23.75 2.29 9.46
C HIS A 24 22.61 2.45 8.45
N SER A 25 22.80 1.91 7.26
CA SER A 25 21.86 1.87 6.14
C SER A 25 20.40 1.77 6.63
N GLU A 26 19.54 2.68 6.19
CA GLU A 26 18.12 2.72 6.55
C GLU A 26 17.50 1.33 6.31
N SER A 27 16.96 0.74 7.37
CA SER A 27 16.27 -0.53 7.25
C SER A 27 15.03 -0.32 6.36
N LEU A 28 14.92 -1.05 5.27
CA LEU A 28 13.79 -0.97 4.34
C LEU A 28 12.54 -1.66 4.89
N PHE A 29 12.65 -2.34 6.03
CA PHE A 29 11.53 -2.94 6.76
C PHE A 29 11.82 -3.04 8.26
N ASP A 30 10.77 -3.14 9.05
CA ASP A 30 10.79 -3.46 10.48
C ASP A 30 9.66 -4.43 10.79
N ILE A 31 9.94 -5.42 11.65
CA ILE A 31 8.94 -6.39 12.11
C ILE A 31 9.00 -6.50 13.63
N MET A 32 7.84 -6.63 14.25
CA MET A 32 7.74 -6.84 15.70
C MET A 32 6.38 -7.43 16.06
N ASP A 33 6.31 -8.07 17.21
CA ASP A 33 5.02 -8.43 17.80
C ASP A 33 4.25 -7.18 18.28
N ILE A 34 2.91 -7.28 18.30
CA ILE A 34 2.03 -6.15 18.62
C ILE A 34 2.20 -5.69 20.08
N LYS A 35 2.60 -6.57 20.99
CA LYS A 35 2.88 -6.20 22.38
C LYS A 35 4.09 -5.28 22.45
N THR A 36 5.17 -5.64 21.77
CA THR A 36 6.39 -4.81 21.62
C THR A 36 6.06 -3.48 20.93
N LEU A 37 5.21 -3.49 19.90
CA LEU A 37 4.73 -2.27 19.26
C LEU A 37 4.07 -1.31 20.26
N ARG A 38 3.14 -1.82 21.08
CA ARG A 38 2.44 -1.02 22.10
C ARG A 38 3.38 -0.50 23.19
N GLU A 39 4.37 -1.30 23.60
CA GLU A 39 5.36 -0.89 24.60
C GLU A 39 6.30 0.19 24.06
N LYS A 40 6.74 0.05 22.81
CA LYS A 40 7.70 0.96 22.17
C LYS A 40 7.08 2.31 21.80
N TYR A 41 5.80 2.29 21.42
CA TYR A 41 5.06 3.45 20.94
C TYR A 41 3.85 3.74 21.84
N LYS A 42 4.09 3.89 23.15
CA LYS A 42 3.05 4.19 24.17
C LYS A 42 2.26 5.45 23.88
N ASP A 43 2.84 6.40 23.16
CA ASP A 43 2.19 7.63 22.70
C ASP A 43 1.39 7.41 21.38
N TYR A 44 1.35 6.19 20.85
CA TYR A 44 0.50 5.76 19.75
C TYR A 44 -0.93 5.54 20.29
N SER A 45 -1.48 6.59 20.81
CA SER A 45 -2.81 6.64 21.37
C SER A 45 -3.84 6.62 20.26
N GLY A 46 -4.33 5.50 19.79
CA GLY A 46 -5.54 5.37 18.98
C GLY A 46 -5.99 6.52 18.06
N GLU A 47 -5.16 7.56 17.89
CA GLU A 47 -5.47 8.74 17.09
C GLU A 47 -5.28 8.45 15.59
N PRO A 48 -6.06 9.09 14.71
CA PRO A 48 -5.90 8.96 13.27
C PRO A 48 -4.50 9.35 12.82
N HIS A 49 -3.82 8.46 12.10
CA HIS A 49 -2.46 8.65 11.61
C HIS A 49 -2.25 8.06 10.22
N LYS A 50 -1.11 8.37 9.59
CA LYS A 50 -0.68 7.84 8.29
C LYS A 50 0.73 7.28 8.39
N HIS A 51 1.05 6.36 7.48
CA HIS A 51 2.39 5.88 7.26
C HIS A 51 2.86 6.19 5.84
N ASN A 52 4.17 6.35 5.61
CA ASN A 52 4.74 6.44 4.26
C ASN A 52 5.22 5.07 3.73
N TYR A 53 4.90 3.98 4.42
CA TYR A 53 5.23 2.59 4.14
C TYR A 53 3.97 1.71 4.24
N HIS A 54 4.06 0.45 3.75
CA HIS A 54 3.01 -0.53 3.97
C HIS A 54 3.13 -1.10 5.38
N SER A 55 2.00 -1.18 6.10
CA SER A 55 1.91 -1.92 7.36
C SER A 55 1.04 -3.15 7.13
N ILE A 56 1.60 -4.32 7.39
CA ILE A 56 0.93 -5.61 7.24
C ILE A 56 0.83 -6.24 8.62
N PHE A 57 -0.39 -6.30 9.15
CA PHE A 57 -0.66 -6.93 10.43
C PHE A 57 -1.13 -8.38 10.20
N TRP A 58 -0.52 -9.31 10.88
CA TRP A 58 -1.05 -10.64 11.07
C TRP A 58 -1.66 -10.73 12.45
N LEU A 59 -2.98 -10.69 12.54
CA LEU A 59 -3.74 -10.68 13.78
C LEU A 59 -4.14 -12.11 14.14
N THR A 60 -3.39 -12.76 15.04
CA THR A 60 -3.71 -14.11 15.52
C THR A 60 -4.92 -14.11 16.43
N ARG A 61 -5.08 -13.05 17.23
CA ARG A 61 -6.27 -12.72 18.00
C ARG A 61 -6.63 -11.28 17.76
N ALA A 62 -7.90 -11.04 17.47
CA ALA A 62 -8.39 -9.69 17.29
C ALA A 62 -9.87 -9.58 17.63
N SER A 63 -10.23 -8.43 18.16
CA SER A 63 -11.63 -7.99 18.33
C SER A 63 -11.67 -6.47 18.17
N GLY A 64 -12.86 -5.95 17.85
CA GLY A 64 -13.09 -4.53 17.67
C GLY A 64 -12.82 -4.03 16.25
N ASP A 65 -12.75 -2.73 16.12
CA ASP A 65 -12.83 -2.08 14.83
C ASP A 65 -11.60 -1.21 14.53
N VAL A 66 -11.25 -1.13 13.25
CA VAL A 66 -10.32 -0.15 12.71
C VAL A 66 -10.97 0.59 11.55
N ILE A 67 -10.79 1.91 11.48
CA ILE A 67 -11.24 2.71 10.35
C ILE A 67 -10.02 3.01 9.48
N LEU A 68 -10.07 2.60 8.20
CA LEU A 68 -9.08 2.95 7.19
C LEU A 68 -9.72 3.94 6.22
N ASP A 69 -9.20 5.17 6.18
CA ASP A 69 -9.83 6.32 5.54
C ASP A 69 -11.25 6.53 6.10
N ALA A 70 -12.28 6.30 5.29
CA ALA A 70 -13.68 6.42 5.72
C ALA A 70 -14.39 5.06 5.86
N LYS A 71 -13.66 3.93 5.76
CA LYS A 71 -14.23 2.60 5.80
C LYS A 71 -13.90 1.90 7.11
N GLN A 72 -14.93 1.46 7.83
CA GLN A 72 -14.79 0.66 9.04
C GLN A 72 -14.61 -0.81 8.70
N PHE A 73 -13.68 -1.46 9.40
CA PHE A 73 -13.39 -2.87 9.32
C PHE A 73 -13.49 -3.48 10.71
N ASN A 74 -14.28 -4.54 10.85
CA ASN A 74 -14.32 -5.34 12.06
C ASN A 74 -13.21 -6.39 11.99
N CYS A 75 -12.33 -6.39 12.99
CA CYS A 75 -11.21 -7.32 13.07
C CYS A 75 -11.58 -8.57 13.83
N GLU A 76 -11.20 -9.72 13.28
CA GLU A 76 -11.42 -11.04 13.86
C GLU A 76 -10.08 -11.80 13.97
N ASN A 77 -10.09 -12.93 14.68
CA ASN A 77 -8.90 -13.78 14.75
C ASN A 77 -8.47 -14.24 13.36
N ASN A 78 -7.18 -14.44 13.15
CA ASN A 78 -6.58 -14.88 11.89
C ASN A 78 -6.84 -13.93 10.71
N THR A 79 -6.70 -12.64 10.97
CA THR A 79 -6.90 -11.58 9.97
C THR A 79 -5.58 -10.98 9.52
N LEU A 80 -5.37 -10.88 8.20
CA LEU A 80 -4.40 -10.00 7.59
C LEU A 80 -5.04 -8.63 7.39
N LEU A 81 -4.47 -7.58 8.02
CA LEU A 81 -4.85 -6.20 7.82
C LEU A 81 -3.71 -5.47 7.12
N ILE A 82 -3.98 -4.85 5.98
CA ILE A 82 -2.99 -4.18 5.14
C ILE A 82 -3.33 -2.70 5.07
N ILE A 83 -2.43 -1.85 5.57
CA ILE A 83 -2.53 -0.39 5.52
C ILE A 83 -1.55 0.12 4.49
N GLN A 84 -2.04 0.86 3.51
CA GLN A 84 -1.25 1.37 2.39
C GLN A 84 -0.57 2.70 2.75
N PRO A 85 0.57 3.03 2.09
CA PRO A 85 1.20 4.33 2.26
C PRO A 85 0.23 5.50 2.00
N GLY A 86 0.16 6.43 2.95
CA GLY A 86 -0.72 7.60 2.89
C GLY A 86 -2.17 7.35 3.30
N GLN A 87 -2.57 6.11 3.54
CA GLN A 87 -3.89 5.77 4.07
C GLN A 87 -4.00 6.19 5.54
N VAL A 88 -5.12 6.76 5.93
CA VAL A 88 -5.40 7.12 7.32
C VAL A 88 -5.87 5.89 8.08
N ALA A 89 -5.11 5.48 9.09
CA ALA A 89 -5.50 4.45 10.02
C ALA A 89 -6.02 5.08 11.31
N ASN A 90 -7.16 4.61 11.79
CA ASN A 90 -7.78 5.04 13.03
C ASN A 90 -8.31 3.82 13.79
N PRO A 91 -7.45 3.16 14.62
CA PRO A 91 -7.90 2.09 15.48
C PRO A 91 -8.88 2.63 16.52
N GLN A 92 -9.97 1.93 16.76
CA GLN A 92 -10.99 2.34 17.71
C GLN A 92 -10.62 1.89 19.13
N GLU A 93 -11.23 2.47 20.15
CA GLU A 93 -10.95 2.17 21.57
C GLU A 93 -11.17 0.69 21.93
N ASN A 94 -12.09 0.00 21.23
CA ASN A 94 -12.40 -1.43 21.39
C ASN A 94 -11.46 -2.36 20.62
N TRP A 95 -10.40 -1.83 19.96
CA TRP A 95 -9.50 -2.63 19.13
C TRP A 95 -8.43 -3.33 19.97
N GLU A 96 -8.72 -4.57 20.32
CA GLU A 96 -7.80 -5.46 21.01
C GLU A 96 -7.19 -6.46 20.04
N THR A 97 -5.87 -6.52 19.98
CA THR A 97 -5.17 -7.35 18.99
C THR A 97 -3.89 -7.96 19.54
N ASP A 98 -3.55 -9.14 19.00
CA ASP A 98 -2.32 -9.88 19.27
C ASP A 98 -1.79 -10.45 17.94
N GLY A 99 -0.48 -10.61 17.81
CA GLY A 99 0.16 -11.07 16.58
C GLY A 99 1.36 -10.22 16.22
N TRP A 100 1.57 -9.96 14.93
CA TRP A 100 2.74 -9.23 14.42
C TRP A 100 2.34 -8.08 13.49
N VAL A 101 3.24 -7.11 13.39
CA VAL A 101 3.21 -6.08 12.36
C VAL A 101 4.52 -6.07 11.60
N LEU A 102 4.43 -6.14 10.28
CA LEU A 102 5.50 -5.88 9.34
C LEU A 102 5.29 -4.49 8.74
N SER A 103 6.25 -3.61 8.92
CA SER A 103 6.36 -2.31 8.26
C SER A 103 7.37 -2.42 7.13
N VAL A 104 6.99 -2.22 5.88
CA VAL A 104 7.87 -2.39 4.73
C VAL A 104 7.78 -1.21 3.77
N SER A 105 8.94 -0.65 3.43
CA SER A 105 9.05 0.38 2.40
C SER A 105 8.79 -0.23 1.02
N CYS A 106 8.04 0.48 0.16
CA CYS A 106 7.92 0.10 -1.24
C CYS A 106 9.26 0.19 -2.01
N MET A 107 10.32 0.68 -1.37
CA MET A 107 11.70 0.64 -1.87
C MET A 107 12.36 -0.73 -1.72
N PHE A 108 11.79 -1.62 -0.90
CA PHE A 108 12.37 -2.93 -0.72
C PHE A 108 12.33 -3.72 -2.03
N SER A 109 13.50 -4.14 -2.49
CA SER A 109 13.67 -5.02 -3.65
C SER A 109 14.91 -5.88 -3.44
N LEU A 110 14.82 -7.16 -3.74
CA LEU A 110 16.02 -7.99 -3.90
C LEU A 110 16.66 -7.68 -5.24
N ASN A 111 17.98 -7.55 -5.25
CA ASN A 111 18.76 -7.35 -6.47
C ASN A 111 18.38 -8.37 -7.55
N GLY A 112 18.01 -7.89 -8.73
CA GLY A 112 17.57 -8.71 -9.86
C GLY A 112 16.12 -9.21 -9.80
N GLN A 113 15.31 -8.77 -8.82
CA GLN A 113 13.91 -9.16 -8.65
C GLN A 113 12.94 -7.95 -8.68
N GLU A 114 13.30 -6.88 -9.37
CA GLU A 114 12.53 -5.62 -9.41
C GLU A 114 11.11 -5.82 -9.94
N GLN A 115 10.95 -6.70 -10.94
CA GLN A 115 9.63 -7.00 -11.50
C GLN A 115 8.74 -7.73 -10.50
N LEU A 116 9.27 -8.69 -9.76
CA LEU A 116 8.53 -9.41 -8.70
C LEU A 116 8.17 -8.46 -7.55
N SER A 117 9.09 -7.59 -7.14
CA SER A 117 8.84 -6.57 -6.12
C SER A 117 7.69 -5.65 -6.53
N ALA A 118 7.68 -5.18 -7.77
CA ALA A 118 6.57 -4.37 -8.28
C ALA A 118 5.23 -5.13 -8.27
N GLN A 119 5.23 -6.41 -8.62
CA GLN A 119 4.02 -7.25 -8.55
C GLN A 119 3.52 -7.42 -7.12
N ILE A 120 4.42 -7.66 -6.15
CA ILE A 120 4.10 -7.77 -4.72
C ILE A 120 3.39 -6.50 -4.24
N PHE A 121 4.02 -5.32 -4.40
CA PHE A 121 3.42 -4.08 -3.93
C PHE A 121 2.12 -3.71 -4.65
N ASN A 122 1.97 -4.05 -5.93
CA ASN A 122 0.69 -3.91 -6.63
C ASN A 122 -0.38 -4.81 -6.04
N THR A 123 -0.04 -6.05 -5.67
CA THR A 123 -0.97 -6.97 -5.02
C THR A 123 -1.36 -6.49 -3.64
N LEU A 124 -0.41 -6.03 -2.81
CA LEU A 124 -0.69 -5.44 -1.49
C LEU A 124 -1.67 -4.27 -1.56
N ASN A 125 -1.60 -3.45 -2.62
CA ASN A 125 -2.52 -2.32 -2.82
C ASN A 125 -3.94 -2.75 -3.25
N SER A 126 -4.18 -4.02 -3.54
CA SER A 126 -5.50 -4.52 -3.97
C SER A 126 -6.40 -4.99 -2.82
N ALA A 127 -5.89 -5.05 -1.60
CA ALA A 127 -6.64 -5.50 -0.42
C ALA A 127 -6.35 -4.61 0.80
N SER A 128 -7.32 -4.54 1.71
CA SER A 128 -7.14 -3.88 3.01
C SER A 128 -7.29 -4.88 4.17
N MET A 129 -8.16 -5.88 4.04
CA MET A 129 -8.38 -6.88 5.09
C MET A 129 -8.77 -8.22 4.47
N ILE A 130 -8.20 -9.29 4.99
CA ILE A 130 -8.48 -10.68 4.60
C ILE A 130 -8.55 -11.54 5.85
N HIS A 131 -9.62 -12.31 5.97
CA HIS A 131 -9.77 -13.32 7.01
C HIS A 131 -9.34 -14.69 6.48
N ILE A 132 -8.40 -15.36 7.18
CA ILE A 132 -7.89 -16.68 6.80
C ILE A 132 -8.55 -17.73 7.68
N THR A 133 -9.27 -18.67 7.05
CA THR A 133 -10.03 -19.70 7.76
C THR A 133 -9.37 -21.09 7.75
N GLU A 134 -8.55 -21.36 6.75
CA GLU A 134 -7.90 -22.66 6.57
C GLU A 134 -6.76 -22.85 7.58
N ALA A 135 -6.86 -23.88 8.41
CA ALA A 135 -5.92 -24.12 9.51
C ALA A 135 -4.45 -24.23 9.08
N ASN A 136 -4.17 -24.84 7.92
CA ASN A 136 -2.80 -24.95 7.38
C ASN A 136 -2.27 -23.57 6.96
N GLU A 137 -3.10 -22.70 6.40
CA GLU A 137 -2.74 -21.36 5.97
C GLU A 137 -2.52 -20.44 7.17
N VAL A 138 -3.38 -20.55 8.20
CA VAL A 138 -3.19 -19.85 9.49
C VAL A 138 -1.85 -20.24 10.12
N ARG A 139 -1.53 -21.55 10.14
CA ARG A 139 -0.25 -22.04 10.66
C ARG A 139 0.92 -21.49 9.85
N LEU A 140 0.89 -21.63 8.53
CA LEU A 140 1.95 -21.12 7.65
C LEU A 140 2.16 -19.62 7.86
N MET A 141 1.10 -18.82 7.86
CA MET A 141 1.19 -17.37 8.07
C MET A 141 1.82 -17.03 9.41
N THR A 142 1.45 -17.75 10.46
CA THR A 142 2.02 -17.56 11.81
C THR A 142 3.51 -17.92 11.83
N GLU A 143 3.91 -19.00 11.16
CA GLU A 143 5.30 -19.45 11.11
C GLU A 143 6.18 -18.45 10.37
N VAL A 144 5.79 -17.97 9.18
CA VAL A 144 6.62 -17.04 8.40
C VAL A 144 6.77 -15.67 9.09
N PHE A 145 5.74 -15.17 9.77
CA PHE A 145 5.86 -13.95 10.56
C PHE A 145 6.81 -14.14 11.75
N ARG A 146 6.68 -15.26 12.46
CA ARG A 146 7.54 -15.57 13.60
C ARG A 146 8.99 -15.75 13.21
N GLU A 147 9.29 -16.46 12.12
CA GLU A 147 10.66 -16.70 11.65
C GLU A 147 11.36 -15.41 11.28
N LEU A 148 10.68 -14.51 10.55
CA LEU A 148 11.22 -13.21 10.20
C LEU A 148 11.45 -12.34 11.45
N ASP A 149 10.52 -12.33 12.41
CA ASP A 149 10.66 -11.61 13.67
C ASP A 149 11.84 -12.14 14.49
N MET A 150 11.97 -13.46 14.60
CA MET A 150 13.11 -14.09 15.30
C MET A 150 14.45 -13.69 14.66
N GLU A 151 14.58 -13.80 13.32
CA GLU A 151 15.82 -13.46 12.61
C GLU A 151 16.09 -11.94 12.69
N ALA A 152 15.08 -11.09 12.62
CA ALA A 152 15.23 -9.64 12.74
C ALA A 152 15.79 -9.20 14.10
N ASN A 153 15.60 -10.01 15.16
CA ASN A 153 16.11 -9.77 16.52
C ASN A 153 17.50 -10.37 16.76
N VAL A 154 18.07 -11.15 15.85
CA VAL A 154 19.44 -11.63 15.91
C VAL A 154 20.41 -10.46 15.69
N LYS A 155 21.41 -10.30 16.58
CA LYS A 155 22.35 -9.16 16.48
C LYS A 155 23.38 -9.33 15.38
N SER A 156 23.83 -10.55 15.12
CA SER A 156 24.80 -10.87 14.07
C SER A 156 24.85 -12.38 13.82
N GLY A 157 25.15 -12.79 12.58
CA GLY A 157 25.28 -14.18 12.18
C GLY A 157 25.82 -14.30 10.77
N PHE A 158 26.23 -15.50 10.36
CA PHE A 158 26.61 -15.77 8.97
C PHE A 158 25.40 -15.49 8.06
N ALA A 159 25.62 -14.63 7.07
CA ALA A 159 24.60 -14.26 6.07
C ALA A 159 23.28 -13.72 6.64
N HIS A 160 23.26 -13.19 7.87
CA HIS A 160 22.09 -12.69 8.58
C HIS A 160 21.23 -11.73 7.72
N ASN A 161 21.84 -10.73 7.09
CA ASN A 161 21.08 -9.78 6.25
C ASN A 161 20.44 -10.48 5.03
N ALA A 162 21.16 -11.40 4.39
CA ALA A 162 20.61 -12.15 3.26
C ALA A 162 19.44 -13.05 3.71
N LEU A 163 19.55 -13.70 4.86
CA LEU A 163 18.47 -14.53 5.41
C LEU A 163 17.24 -13.68 5.72
N LYS A 164 17.41 -12.52 6.35
CA LYS A 164 16.29 -11.58 6.58
C LYS A 164 15.58 -11.19 5.28
N ASP A 165 16.35 -10.87 4.25
CA ASP A 165 15.78 -10.49 2.95
C ASP A 165 14.99 -11.64 2.32
N PHE A 166 15.50 -12.87 2.38
CA PHE A 166 14.78 -14.04 1.88
C PHE A 166 13.50 -14.33 2.67
N LEU A 167 13.56 -14.28 4.00
CA LEU A 167 12.38 -14.48 4.85
C LEU A 167 11.32 -13.40 4.62
N LEU A 168 11.74 -12.14 4.43
CA LEU A 168 10.81 -11.08 4.07
C LEU A 168 10.11 -11.33 2.74
N TYR A 169 10.87 -11.79 1.72
CA TYR A 169 10.27 -12.14 0.42
C TYR A 169 9.28 -13.30 0.54
N GLU A 170 9.65 -14.34 1.28
CA GLU A 170 8.76 -15.47 1.56
C GLU A 170 7.45 -14.98 2.19
N LEU A 171 7.54 -14.17 3.24
CA LEU A 171 6.37 -13.60 3.91
C LEU A 171 5.51 -12.79 2.94
N LEU A 172 6.11 -11.87 2.17
CA LEU A 172 5.38 -11.05 1.21
C LEU A 172 4.70 -11.89 0.12
N ILE A 173 5.34 -12.96 -0.35
CA ILE A 173 4.75 -13.89 -1.32
C ILE A 173 3.57 -14.64 -0.69
N CYS A 174 3.71 -15.13 0.54
CA CYS A 174 2.61 -15.80 1.25
C CYS A 174 1.41 -14.86 1.44
N VAL A 175 1.64 -13.62 1.87
CA VAL A 175 0.59 -12.60 1.98
C VAL A 175 -0.08 -12.35 0.62
N CYS A 176 0.70 -12.18 -0.45
CA CYS A 176 0.14 -11.98 -1.79
C CYS A 176 -0.69 -13.15 -2.28
N ARG A 177 -0.31 -14.40 -1.97
CA ARG A 177 -1.10 -15.60 -2.31
C ARG A 177 -2.47 -15.56 -1.65
N GLU A 178 -2.56 -15.18 -0.36
CA GLU A 178 -3.83 -15.06 0.33
C GLU A 178 -4.69 -13.93 -0.24
N ILE A 179 -4.10 -12.80 -0.61
CA ILE A 179 -4.80 -11.72 -1.30
C ILE A 179 -5.39 -12.20 -2.63
N ILE A 180 -4.61 -12.92 -3.44
CA ILE A 180 -5.05 -13.43 -4.74
C ILE A 180 -6.18 -14.45 -4.56
N LYS A 181 -6.08 -15.37 -3.59
CA LYS A 181 -7.15 -16.33 -3.27
C LYS A 181 -8.44 -15.62 -2.84
N ALA A 182 -8.35 -14.66 -1.93
CA ALA A 182 -9.50 -13.90 -1.45
C ALA A 182 -10.18 -13.13 -2.57
N ASN A 183 -9.39 -12.47 -3.43
CA ASN A 183 -9.91 -11.78 -4.60
C ASN A 183 -10.59 -12.73 -5.59
N ALA A 184 -9.99 -13.91 -5.86
CA ALA A 184 -10.58 -14.94 -6.73
C ALA A 184 -11.87 -15.51 -6.15
N ALA A 185 -11.93 -15.78 -4.83
CA ALA A 185 -13.12 -16.25 -4.15
C ALA A 185 -14.25 -15.19 -4.20
N GLN A 186 -13.91 -13.92 -4.02
CA GLN A 186 -14.84 -12.80 -4.15
C GLN A 186 -15.32 -12.62 -5.59
N GLU A 187 -14.46 -12.85 -6.59
CA GLU A 187 -14.83 -12.86 -7.99
C GLU A 187 -15.80 -13.99 -8.33
N LEU A 188 -15.59 -15.20 -7.82
CA LEU A 188 -16.50 -16.33 -7.98
C LEU A 188 -17.84 -16.11 -7.28
N ALA A 189 -17.84 -15.54 -6.07
CA ALA A 189 -19.04 -15.17 -5.33
C ALA A 189 -19.82 -14.03 -6.02
N ASN A 190 -19.10 -13.12 -6.69
CA ASN A 190 -19.66 -11.99 -7.44
C ASN A 190 -19.93 -12.32 -8.93
N SER A 191 -19.59 -13.52 -9.42
CA SER A 191 -19.75 -13.92 -10.84
C SER A 191 -21.20 -13.92 -11.32
N SER A 192 -22.18 -13.88 -10.41
CA SER A 192 -23.57 -13.58 -10.74
C SER A 192 -23.90 -12.07 -10.80
N ARG A 193 -23.00 -11.19 -10.35
CA ARG A 193 -23.14 -9.72 -10.36
C ARG A 193 -21.77 -9.07 -10.35
N ASP A 194 -20.96 -9.29 -11.39
CA ASP A 194 -19.74 -8.50 -11.57
C ASP A 194 -20.12 -7.01 -11.64
N SER A 195 -19.90 -6.27 -10.55
CA SER A 195 -20.24 -4.85 -10.55
C SER A 195 -19.40 -4.15 -11.62
N VAL A 196 -19.99 -3.21 -12.33
CA VAL A 196 -19.32 -2.38 -13.36
C VAL A 196 -18.01 -1.77 -12.79
N PHE A 197 -18.03 -1.43 -11.51
CA PHE A 197 -16.84 -0.88 -10.83
C PHE A 197 -15.73 -1.93 -10.67
N ALA A 198 -16.03 -3.17 -10.27
CA ALA A 198 -15.02 -4.22 -10.11
C ALA A 198 -14.34 -4.55 -11.45
N GLN A 199 -15.11 -4.60 -12.54
CA GLN A 199 -14.56 -4.76 -13.90
C GLN A 199 -13.65 -3.58 -14.27
N PHE A 200 -14.09 -2.36 -13.99
CA PHE A 200 -13.30 -1.14 -14.22
C PHE A 200 -11.98 -1.16 -13.47
N GLN A 201 -12.02 -1.47 -12.18
CA GLN A 201 -10.83 -1.54 -11.32
C GLN A 201 -9.80 -2.54 -11.87
N ARG A 202 -10.23 -3.75 -12.25
CA ARG A 202 -9.35 -4.77 -12.87
C ARG A 202 -8.72 -4.29 -14.17
N LEU A 203 -9.53 -3.66 -15.03
CA LEU A 203 -9.03 -3.16 -16.30
C LEU A 203 -8.07 -1.98 -16.11
N VAL A 204 -8.32 -1.08 -15.17
CA VAL A 204 -7.41 0.01 -14.83
C VAL A 204 -6.07 -0.54 -14.38
N LEU A 205 -6.05 -1.48 -13.41
CA LEU A 205 -4.80 -2.10 -12.93
C LEU A 205 -4.00 -2.77 -14.05
N ARG A 206 -4.67 -3.30 -15.05
CA ARG A 206 -4.02 -3.98 -16.20
C ARG A 206 -3.56 -3.03 -17.29
N HIS A 207 -4.29 -1.96 -17.55
CA HIS A 207 -4.16 -1.14 -18.76
C HIS A 207 -3.86 0.35 -18.51
N TYR A 208 -3.68 0.81 -17.27
CA TYR A 208 -3.46 2.24 -16.97
C TYR A 208 -2.23 2.84 -17.68
N LYS A 209 -1.25 1.99 -18.09
CA LYS A 209 -0.06 2.42 -18.83
C LYS A 209 -0.36 2.70 -20.31
N ASP A 210 -1.36 2.02 -20.86
CA ASP A 210 -1.65 2.07 -22.30
C ASP A 210 -2.96 2.82 -22.60
N MET A 211 -3.85 2.92 -21.62
CA MET A 211 -5.20 3.46 -21.79
C MET A 211 -5.50 4.56 -20.78
N HIS A 212 -5.66 5.79 -21.27
CA HIS A 212 -5.97 6.97 -20.45
C HIS A 212 -7.39 7.50 -20.63
N SER A 213 -8.21 6.82 -21.42
CA SER A 213 -9.58 7.24 -21.74
C SER A 213 -10.62 6.39 -21.02
N VAL A 214 -11.45 7.01 -20.19
CA VAL A 214 -12.59 6.34 -19.51
C VAL A 214 -13.54 5.68 -20.50
N SER A 215 -13.69 6.25 -21.71
CA SER A 215 -14.58 5.69 -22.74
C SER A 215 -14.10 4.33 -23.25
N GLU A 216 -12.79 4.11 -23.30
CA GLU A 216 -12.20 2.81 -23.71
C GLU A 216 -12.50 1.75 -22.66
N TYR A 217 -12.34 2.07 -21.38
CA TYR A 217 -12.71 1.17 -20.29
C TYR A 217 -14.21 0.84 -20.31
N ALA A 218 -15.07 1.84 -20.50
CA ALA A 218 -16.51 1.64 -20.59
C ALA A 218 -16.88 0.70 -21.75
N LYS A 219 -16.23 0.82 -22.91
CA LYS A 219 -16.39 -0.10 -24.04
C LYS A 219 -15.96 -1.53 -23.70
N MET A 220 -14.81 -1.71 -23.05
CA MET A 220 -14.30 -3.03 -22.66
C MET A 220 -15.24 -3.73 -21.67
N ILE A 221 -15.85 -2.96 -20.77
CA ILE A 221 -16.82 -3.46 -19.78
C ILE A 221 -18.18 -3.77 -20.44
N GLY A 222 -18.46 -3.17 -21.59
CA GLY A 222 -19.79 -3.22 -22.22
C GLY A 222 -20.84 -2.40 -21.48
N ALA A 223 -20.44 -1.39 -20.70
CA ALA A 223 -21.32 -0.57 -19.90
C ALA A 223 -21.32 0.90 -20.37
N PRO A 224 -22.47 1.60 -20.31
CA PRO A 224 -22.51 3.04 -20.56
C PRO A 224 -21.63 3.81 -19.57
N ILE A 225 -20.99 4.89 -20.02
CA ILE A 225 -20.14 5.76 -19.15
C ILE A 225 -20.91 6.23 -17.92
N ARG A 226 -22.21 6.49 -18.03
CA ARG A 226 -23.05 6.89 -16.88
C ARG A 226 -23.13 5.80 -15.81
N ALA A 227 -23.26 4.54 -16.22
CA ALA A 227 -23.29 3.40 -15.29
C ALA A 227 -21.93 3.23 -14.60
N LEU A 228 -20.82 3.38 -15.35
CA LEU A 228 -19.47 3.36 -14.81
C LEU A 228 -19.25 4.51 -13.82
N SER A 229 -19.73 5.72 -14.14
CA SER A 229 -19.60 6.88 -13.24
C SER A 229 -20.39 6.68 -11.94
N ALA A 230 -21.63 6.21 -12.04
CA ALA A 230 -22.46 5.93 -10.87
C ALA A 230 -21.84 4.83 -9.98
N ALA A 231 -21.36 3.74 -10.57
CA ALA A 231 -20.74 2.64 -9.86
C ALA A 231 -19.41 3.06 -9.18
N THR A 232 -18.62 3.93 -9.81
CA THR A 232 -17.37 4.42 -9.24
C THR A 232 -17.64 5.41 -8.10
N GLU A 233 -18.59 6.32 -8.28
CA GLU A 233 -18.99 7.27 -7.23
C GLU A 233 -19.55 6.56 -5.99
N GLU A 234 -20.37 5.54 -6.19
CA GLU A 234 -20.92 4.72 -5.10
C GLU A 234 -19.85 4.01 -4.28
N LYS A 235 -18.80 3.48 -4.96
CA LYS A 235 -17.79 2.62 -4.30
C LYS A 235 -16.59 3.39 -3.74
N VAL A 236 -16.16 4.46 -4.42
CA VAL A 236 -14.90 5.16 -4.07
C VAL A 236 -15.03 6.68 -4.02
N HIS A 237 -16.27 7.19 -4.07
CA HIS A 237 -16.61 8.61 -3.92
C HIS A 237 -15.79 9.54 -4.84
N CYS A 238 -15.54 9.08 -6.06
CA CYS A 238 -14.87 9.89 -7.08
C CYS A 238 -15.28 9.48 -8.51
N SER A 239 -14.99 10.34 -9.48
CA SER A 239 -15.23 10.00 -10.89
C SER A 239 -14.26 8.92 -11.40
N PRO A 240 -14.63 8.12 -12.43
CA PRO A 240 -13.74 7.15 -13.06
C PRO A 240 -12.42 7.75 -13.54
N LEU A 241 -12.45 8.97 -14.08
CA LEU A 241 -11.24 9.67 -14.51
C LEU A 241 -10.33 10.01 -13.33
N LYS A 242 -10.89 10.44 -12.20
CA LYS A 242 -10.11 10.73 -10.99
C LYS A 242 -9.49 9.46 -10.42
N TYR A 243 -10.23 8.35 -10.44
CA TYR A 243 -9.72 7.03 -10.04
C TYR A 243 -8.52 6.59 -10.90
N LEU A 244 -8.68 6.64 -12.24
CA LEU A 244 -7.62 6.32 -13.21
C LEU A 244 -6.39 7.23 -13.03
N HIS A 245 -6.60 8.54 -12.90
CA HIS A 245 -5.53 9.50 -12.67
C HIS A 245 -4.79 9.25 -11.33
N GLY A 246 -5.51 8.84 -10.30
CA GLY A 246 -4.92 8.43 -9.02
C GLY A 246 -3.95 7.27 -9.18
N GLN A 247 -4.36 6.24 -9.93
CA GLN A 247 -3.53 5.08 -10.22
C GLN A 247 -2.25 5.45 -10.99
N ILE A 248 -2.39 6.22 -12.06
CA ILE A 248 -1.24 6.70 -12.86
C ILE A 248 -0.30 7.56 -12.03
N SER A 249 -0.85 8.44 -11.17
CA SER A 249 -0.05 9.29 -10.29
C SER A 249 0.72 8.50 -9.24
N THR A 250 0.10 7.46 -8.67
CA THR A 250 0.75 6.57 -7.71
C THR A 250 1.94 5.85 -8.34
N GLU A 251 1.76 5.32 -9.55
CA GLU A 251 2.86 4.67 -10.25
C GLU A 251 3.95 5.64 -10.69
N ALA A 252 3.56 6.86 -11.13
CA ALA A 252 4.53 7.91 -11.46
C ALA A 252 5.42 8.27 -10.26
N LYS A 253 4.83 8.41 -9.07
CA LYS A 253 5.59 8.64 -7.82
C LYS A 253 6.56 7.50 -7.56
N ARG A 254 6.13 6.25 -7.71
CA ARG A 254 6.95 5.06 -7.57
C ARG A 254 8.16 5.08 -8.50
N GLU A 255 7.92 5.23 -9.79
CA GLU A 255 8.98 5.28 -10.81
C GLU A 255 9.96 6.42 -10.54
N LEU A 256 9.46 7.59 -10.10
CA LEU A 256 10.30 8.75 -9.78
C LEU A 256 11.20 8.52 -8.56
N LEU A 257 10.73 7.77 -7.57
CA LEU A 257 11.44 7.53 -6.31
C LEU A 257 12.41 6.35 -6.42
N TYR A 258 12.01 5.30 -7.15
CA TYR A 258 12.60 3.97 -7.00
C TYR A 258 13.30 3.45 -8.26
N THR A 259 13.36 4.26 -9.31
CA THR A 259 14.10 3.88 -10.52
C THR A 259 15.06 4.98 -10.94
N PRO A 260 16.23 4.64 -11.54
CA PRO A 260 17.15 5.61 -12.12
C PRO A 260 16.62 6.19 -13.45
N ARG A 261 15.43 5.76 -13.90
CA ARG A 261 14.85 6.17 -15.18
C ARG A 261 14.69 7.69 -15.26
N SER A 262 14.99 8.24 -16.42
CA SER A 262 14.78 9.66 -16.70
C SER A 262 13.28 10.00 -16.68
N ILE A 263 12.95 11.27 -16.45
CA ILE A 263 11.57 11.78 -16.54
C ILE A 263 10.92 11.43 -17.89
N LYS A 264 11.74 11.41 -18.97
CA LYS A 264 11.30 11.04 -20.31
C LYS A 264 10.90 9.56 -20.40
N GLU A 265 11.73 8.67 -19.89
CA GLU A 265 11.46 7.23 -19.89
C GLU A 265 10.24 6.87 -19.03
N ILE A 266 10.08 7.55 -17.89
CA ILE A 266 8.89 7.38 -17.03
C ILE A 266 7.63 7.84 -17.76
N ALA A 267 7.67 9.03 -18.40
CA ALA A 267 6.54 9.53 -19.14
C ALA A 267 6.07 8.56 -20.24
N PHE A 268 6.99 8.05 -21.04
CA PHE A 268 6.66 7.08 -22.10
C PHE A 268 6.25 5.72 -21.53
N GLY A 269 6.89 5.26 -20.46
CA GLY A 269 6.52 4.01 -19.77
C GLY A 269 5.14 4.05 -19.11
N LEU A 270 4.60 5.25 -18.86
CA LEU A 270 3.24 5.49 -18.36
C LEU A 270 2.25 5.86 -19.48
N GLY A 271 2.62 5.66 -20.75
CA GLY A 271 1.73 5.87 -21.89
C GLY A 271 1.52 7.32 -22.34
N PHE A 272 2.31 8.28 -21.86
CA PHE A 272 2.22 9.65 -22.33
C PHE A 272 2.96 9.80 -23.66
N ALA A 273 2.28 10.32 -24.69
CA ALA A 273 2.90 10.58 -25.99
C ALA A 273 3.98 11.68 -25.94
N GLU A 274 3.84 12.62 -24.98
CA GLU A 274 4.76 13.75 -24.80
C GLU A 274 5.13 13.94 -23.33
N VAL A 275 6.40 14.20 -23.07
CA VAL A 275 6.93 14.48 -21.72
C VAL A 275 6.26 15.72 -21.10
N SER A 276 5.96 16.72 -21.92
CA SER A 276 5.28 17.95 -21.50
C SER A 276 3.89 17.68 -20.92
N HIS A 277 3.15 16.72 -21.48
CA HIS A 277 1.84 16.29 -20.99
C HIS A 277 1.96 15.57 -19.65
N PHE A 278 2.93 14.68 -19.50
CA PHE A 278 3.22 14.04 -18.24
C PHE A 278 3.58 15.03 -17.13
N ILE A 279 4.46 16.01 -17.42
CA ILE A 279 4.85 17.03 -16.43
C ILE A 279 3.63 17.84 -15.95
N LYS A 280 2.76 18.28 -16.87
CA LYS A 280 1.52 19.00 -16.54
C LYS A 280 0.56 18.14 -15.74
N PHE A 281 0.37 16.87 -16.14
CA PHE A 281 -0.45 15.90 -15.45
C PHE A 281 0.05 15.70 -14.02
N PHE A 282 1.32 15.36 -13.84
CA PHE A 282 1.91 15.09 -12.54
C PHE A 282 1.81 16.30 -11.60
N LYS A 283 2.14 17.50 -12.10
CA LYS A 283 2.01 18.75 -11.33
C LYS A 283 0.56 19.01 -10.90
N ARG A 284 -0.43 18.73 -11.75
CA ARG A 284 -1.84 18.87 -11.40
C ARG A 284 -2.27 17.89 -10.32
N GLN A 285 -1.73 16.64 -10.32
CA GLN A 285 -2.07 15.61 -9.35
C GLN A 285 -1.35 15.78 -8.00
N THR A 286 -0.14 16.35 -7.98
CA THR A 286 0.74 16.36 -6.80
C THR A 286 1.07 17.77 -6.29
N GLY A 287 0.80 18.79 -7.06
CA GLY A 287 1.16 20.20 -6.74
C GLY A 287 2.56 20.61 -7.18
N GLU A 288 3.44 19.67 -7.57
CA GLU A 288 4.83 19.94 -7.96
C GLU A 288 5.24 19.18 -9.23
N THR A 289 6.33 19.60 -9.87
CA THR A 289 6.84 18.90 -11.06
C THR A 289 7.51 17.58 -10.70
N PRO A 290 7.59 16.59 -11.64
CA PRO A 290 8.29 15.32 -11.41
C PRO A 290 9.74 15.52 -10.93
N LEU A 291 10.45 16.50 -11.48
CA LEU A 291 11.83 16.79 -11.09
C LEU A 291 11.92 17.35 -9.66
N GLN A 292 10.99 18.25 -9.27
CA GLN A 292 10.92 18.78 -7.91
C GLN A 292 10.59 17.66 -6.91
N PHE A 293 9.61 16.81 -7.26
CA PHE A 293 9.24 15.64 -6.47
C PHE A 293 10.43 14.70 -6.25
N ARG A 294 11.15 14.30 -7.32
CA ARG A 294 12.34 13.46 -7.23
C ARG A 294 13.44 14.10 -6.37
N LYS A 295 13.73 15.40 -6.54
CA LYS A 295 14.76 16.10 -5.76
C LYS A 295 14.39 16.18 -4.27
N ARG A 296 13.14 16.43 -3.95
CA ARG A 296 12.67 16.57 -2.56
C ARG A 296 12.69 15.25 -1.82
N HIS A 297 12.41 14.17 -2.53
CA HIS A 297 12.36 12.81 -1.97
C HIS A 297 13.55 11.96 -2.40
N LYS A 298 14.68 12.60 -2.85
CA LYS A 298 15.90 11.89 -3.24
C LYS A 298 16.42 11.09 -2.05
N VAL A 299 16.07 9.82 -2.04
CA VAL A 299 16.71 8.79 -1.25
C VAL A 299 17.49 7.95 -2.25
N TYR A 300 18.82 8.13 -2.28
CA TYR A 300 19.83 7.26 -2.86
C TYR A 300 19.75 6.85 -4.33
N PHE A 301 20.21 7.71 -5.21
CA PHE A 301 21.06 7.35 -6.33
C PHE A 301 22.14 8.45 -6.39
N ASP A 302 23.16 8.35 -5.55
CA ASP A 302 24.40 9.06 -5.78
C ASP A 302 25.09 8.39 -6.96
N ASP A 303 25.29 9.16 -8.03
CA ASP A 303 26.14 8.84 -9.15
C ASP A 303 27.56 8.55 -8.60
N ASN A 304 28.02 7.33 -8.74
CA ASN A 304 29.43 7.00 -8.86
C ASN A 304 29.77 6.83 -10.33
#